data_590ce798622af70e182d18b128f67ed5
#
_entry.id   590ce798622af70e182d18b128f67ed5
#
_cell.length_a   1.000
_cell.length_b   1.000
_cell.length_c   1.000
_cell.angle_alpha   90.00
_cell.angle_beta   90.00
_cell.angle_gamma   90.00
#
_symmetry.space_group_name_H-M   'P 1'
#
loop_
_entity.id
_entity.type
_entity.pdbx_description
1 polymer ?
#
loop_
_entity_poly.entity_id
_entity_poly.type
_entity_poly.pdbx_seq_one_letter_code
_entity_poly.pdbx_strand_id
1 'polypeptide(L)'
;MQKETEIFNTDIKHISRSVLVIGGAGYIGSHLCRQLEKNGYVPIVVDRNLKNKPVPVGPSFDIDLPTNIQALDAVIKRYNIDSCIHLAGSSSVGASTKNPALFYKNNVATTMALLDKLIANDVKTFVFSSTASVYADNDLNKCMETSPTIPSNAYGSSKLAVESILKDYSRAYDINCVALRYFNVSGYDVEADPKQIRYQPNKLIDIIIDTAHKNQTFKIFGNTHPTKDGTCVRDYVHVMDVAEANIKALNYCRDNKKYEVFNIGSGIPTTNMEIINEVQRHLGKINTEIADARNELSYSLSDITKAKEILDWTPTKSSIDKIVASAVKWYNMTHKKEIQ
;
A
#
# COMPACT_ATOMS: atom_id res chain seq x y z
N MET A 1 24.58 56.90 -19.38
CA MET A 1 24.85 55.70 -18.56
C MET A 1 23.51 55.17 -18.07
N GLN A 2 22.88 54.32 -18.89
CA GLN A 2 21.67 53.58 -18.54
C GLN A 2 22.14 52.23 -18.00
N LYS A 3 21.75 51.91 -16.75
CA LYS A 3 21.93 50.61 -16.17
C LYS A 3 20.76 49.73 -16.63
N GLU A 4 21.07 48.75 -17.45
CA GLU A 4 20.18 47.65 -17.77
C GLU A 4 19.94 46.83 -16.50
N THR A 5 18.70 46.73 -16.11
CA THR A 5 18.23 45.84 -15.06
C THR A 5 17.92 44.51 -15.73
N GLU A 6 18.85 43.54 -15.64
CA GLU A 6 18.59 42.15 -15.99
C GLU A 6 17.49 41.60 -15.06
N ILE A 7 16.30 41.40 -15.61
CA ILE A 7 15.22 40.69 -14.97
C ILE A 7 15.55 39.19 -15.11
N PHE A 8 16.04 38.59 -14.06
CA PHE A 8 16.11 37.13 -13.95
C PHE A 8 14.69 36.57 -13.93
N ASN A 9 14.24 36.17 -15.11
CA ASN A 9 12.97 35.42 -15.24
C ASN A 9 13.30 33.97 -14.93
N THR A 10 13.39 33.62 -13.63
CA THR A 10 13.40 32.23 -13.20
C THR A 10 11.96 31.75 -13.23
N ASP A 11 11.59 31.03 -14.26
CA ASP A 11 10.41 30.17 -14.31
C ASP A 11 10.53 29.11 -13.20
N ILE A 12 10.23 29.52 -11.96
CA ILE A 12 9.97 28.57 -10.88
C ILE A 12 8.63 27.94 -11.24
N LYS A 13 8.66 26.78 -11.89
CA LYS A 13 7.49 25.92 -11.99
C LYS A 13 6.96 25.75 -10.57
N HIS A 14 5.83 26.37 -10.26
CA HIS A 14 5.11 26.17 -9.01
C HIS A 14 4.66 24.70 -8.99
N ILE A 15 5.52 23.83 -8.44
CA ILE A 15 5.15 22.44 -8.19
C ILE A 15 4.06 22.46 -7.14
N SER A 16 2.87 21.99 -7.50
CA SER A 16 1.79 21.85 -6.55
C SER A 16 2.22 20.93 -5.42
N ARG A 17 1.98 21.35 -4.18
CA ARG A 17 2.17 20.47 -3.00
C ARG A 17 0.95 19.62 -2.73
N SER A 18 -0.15 19.82 -3.45
CA SER A 18 -1.39 19.04 -3.30
C SER A 18 -1.27 17.71 -4.02
N VAL A 19 -1.47 16.62 -3.29
CA VAL A 19 -1.44 15.25 -3.81
C VAL A 19 -2.79 14.59 -3.61
N LEU A 20 -3.44 14.17 -4.69
CA LEU A 20 -4.69 13.40 -4.62
C LEU A 20 -4.39 12.00 -4.10
N VAL A 21 -5.02 11.62 -2.99
CA VAL A 21 -4.87 10.29 -2.39
C VAL A 21 -6.20 9.55 -2.46
N ILE A 22 -6.34 8.68 -3.45
CA ILE A 22 -7.52 7.83 -3.62
C ILE A 22 -7.41 6.63 -2.69
N GLY A 23 -8.36 6.48 -1.77
CA GLY A 23 -8.28 5.48 -0.71
C GLY A 23 -7.49 5.97 0.53
N GLY A 24 -7.39 7.29 0.70
CA GLY A 24 -6.59 7.90 1.77
C GLY A 24 -7.10 7.64 3.18
N ALA A 25 -8.36 7.25 3.37
CA ALA A 25 -8.91 6.84 4.66
C ALA A 25 -8.80 5.31 4.92
N GLY A 26 -8.12 4.57 4.04
CA GLY A 26 -7.75 3.17 4.23
C GLY A 26 -6.54 3.00 5.16
N TYR A 27 -6.14 1.73 5.42
CA TYR A 27 -5.01 1.44 6.29
C TYR A 27 -3.69 2.07 5.79
N ILE A 28 -3.25 1.76 4.57
CA ILE A 28 -2.02 2.36 4.01
C ILE A 28 -2.24 3.86 3.80
N GLY A 29 -3.42 4.26 3.29
CA GLY A 29 -3.73 5.65 2.96
C GLY A 29 -3.66 6.60 4.15
N SER A 30 -4.18 6.19 5.31
CA SER A 30 -4.16 7.03 6.51
C SER A 30 -2.73 7.29 7.03
N HIS A 31 -1.86 6.28 6.97
CA HIS A 31 -0.43 6.44 7.29
C HIS A 31 0.29 7.30 6.25
N LEU A 32 -0.02 7.09 4.96
CA LEU A 32 0.58 7.87 3.87
C LEU A 32 0.20 9.34 3.95
N CYS A 33 -1.08 9.68 4.18
CA CYS A 33 -1.51 11.08 4.30
C CYS A 33 -0.75 11.82 5.40
N ARG A 34 -0.55 11.17 6.55
CA ARG A 34 0.26 11.71 7.64
C ARG A 34 1.73 11.91 7.23
N GLN A 35 2.32 10.97 6.49
CA GLN A 35 3.69 11.11 6.00
C GLN A 35 3.83 12.17 4.91
N LEU A 36 2.85 12.31 4.03
CA LEU A 36 2.80 13.39 3.05
C LEU A 36 2.81 14.75 3.74
N GLU A 37 1.97 14.96 4.75
CA GLU A 37 1.93 16.21 5.54
C GLU A 37 3.29 16.50 6.20
N LYS A 38 3.91 15.51 6.86
CA LYS A 38 5.24 15.65 7.48
C LYS A 38 6.32 16.02 6.47
N ASN A 39 6.15 15.66 5.20
CA ASN A 39 7.08 16.00 4.10
C ASN A 39 6.66 17.27 3.34
N GLY A 40 5.73 18.08 3.87
CA GLY A 40 5.34 19.36 3.32
C GLY A 40 4.37 19.28 2.13
N TYR A 41 3.76 18.12 1.88
CA TYR A 41 2.65 17.94 0.93
C TYR A 41 1.30 18.18 1.61
N VAL A 42 0.29 18.53 0.80
CA VAL A 42 -1.10 18.61 1.24
C VAL A 42 -1.85 17.42 0.66
N PRO A 43 -2.12 16.34 1.43
CA PRO A 43 -2.91 15.22 0.95
C PRO A 43 -4.37 15.63 0.76
N ILE A 44 -4.89 15.45 -0.44
CA ILE A 44 -6.31 15.65 -0.76
C ILE A 44 -6.95 14.26 -0.85
N VAL A 45 -7.70 13.91 0.18
CA VAL A 45 -8.22 12.56 0.35
C VAL A 45 -9.55 12.38 -0.37
N VAL A 46 -9.63 11.35 -1.19
CA VAL A 46 -10.89 10.86 -1.76
C VAL A 46 -11.07 9.41 -1.34
N ASP A 47 -12.18 9.15 -0.66
CA ASP A 47 -12.54 7.80 -0.23
C ASP A 47 -14.06 7.68 -0.10
N ARG A 48 -14.59 6.46 -0.02
CA ARG A 48 -16.02 6.20 0.17
C ARG A 48 -16.36 5.94 1.64
N ASN A 49 -17.57 6.31 2.05
CA ASN A 49 -18.09 6.06 3.41
C ASN A 49 -17.21 6.69 4.51
N LEU A 50 -16.73 7.91 4.32
CA LEU A 50 -15.84 8.61 5.25
C LEU A 50 -16.45 8.74 6.65
N LYS A 51 -17.77 8.86 6.79
CA LYS A 51 -18.45 8.91 8.09
C LYS A 51 -18.19 7.72 9.00
N ASN A 52 -17.80 6.57 8.40
CA ASN A 52 -17.49 5.33 9.12
C ASN A 52 -15.98 5.01 9.14
N LYS A 53 -15.15 6.00 8.90
CA LYS A 53 -13.69 5.86 8.84
C LYS A 53 -13.01 6.89 9.75
N PRO A 54 -11.74 6.67 10.12
CA PRO A 54 -10.94 7.69 10.77
C PRO A 54 -10.93 8.98 9.97
N VAL A 55 -10.78 10.11 10.66
CA VAL A 55 -10.64 11.43 10.02
C VAL A 55 -9.24 11.50 9.40
N PRO A 56 -9.10 11.51 8.07
CA PRO A 56 -7.79 11.59 7.44
C PRO A 56 -7.12 12.93 7.72
N VAL A 57 -5.80 12.95 7.61
CA VAL A 57 -5.06 14.20 7.55
C VAL A 57 -5.32 14.86 6.20
N GLY A 58 -5.63 16.16 6.21
CA GLY A 58 -5.92 16.97 5.03
C GLY A 58 -7.41 17.03 4.62
N PRO A 59 -7.75 17.87 3.63
CA PRO A 59 -9.08 17.94 3.06
C PRO A 59 -9.56 16.58 2.55
N SER A 60 -10.78 16.19 2.88
CA SER A 60 -11.31 14.87 2.56
C SER A 60 -12.71 14.94 1.92
N PHE A 61 -12.97 14.08 0.94
CA PHE A 61 -14.17 14.06 0.12
C PHE A 61 -14.74 12.65 0.08
N ASP A 62 -16.01 12.50 0.46
CA ASP A 62 -16.73 11.22 0.39
C ASP A 62 -17.24 11.02 -1.04
N ILE A 63 -16.43 10.35 -1.86
CA ILE A 63 -16.72 10.06 -3.27
C ILE A 63 -16.52 8.57 -3.52
N ASP A 64 -17.58 7.89 -3.93
CA ASP A 64 -17.50 6.51 -4.43
C ASP A 64 -17.20 6.54 -5.93
N LEU A 65 -15.95 6.33 -6.30
CA LEU A 65 -15.48 6.46 -7.70
C LEU A 65 -16.24 5.61 -8.72
N PRO A 66 -16.61 4.34 -8.44
CA PRO A 66 -17.40 3.54 -9.38
C PRO A 66 -18.76 4.14 -9.76
N THR A 67 -19.30 5.05 -8.95
CA THR A 67 -20.64 5.63 -9.15
C THR A 67 -20.62 7.13 -9.34
N ASN A 68 -19.61 7.84 -8.89
CA ASN A 68 -19.54 9.33 -8.89
C ASN A 68 -18.17 9.88 -9.28
N ILE A 69 -17.54 9.34 -10.33
CA ILE A 69 -16.21 9.78 -10.79
C ILE A 69 -16.19 11.25 -11.25
N GLN A 70 -17.35 11.79 -11.68
CA GLN A 70 -17.44 13.17 -12.17
C GLN A 70 -17.16 14.22 -11.07
N ALA A 71 -17.41 13.87 -9.81
CA ALA A 71 -17.13 14.77 -8.69
C ALA A 71 -15.64 15.10 -8.53
N LEU A 72 -14.72 14.29 -9.12
CA LEU A 72 -13.29 14.55 -9.07
C LEU A 72 -12.86 15.83 -9.79
N ASP A 73 -13.54 16.22 -10.87
CA ASP A 73 -13.18 17.43 -11.63
C ASP A 73 -13.14 18.68 -10.76
N ALA A 74 -14.14 18.84 -9.88
CA ALA A 74 -14.20 19.96 -8.97
C ALA A 74 -13.08 19.92 -7.90
N VAL A 75 -12.76 18.72 -7.40
CA VAL A 75 -11.68 18.54 -6.40
C VAL A 75 -10.32 18.85 -7.04
N ILE A 76 -10.03 18.29 -8.22
CA ILE A 76 -8.75 18.48 -8.92
C ILE A 76 -8.51 19.98 -9.18
N LYS A 77 -9.50 20.67 -9.74
CA LYS A 77 -9.41 22.11 -10.04
C LYS A 77 -9.26 22.96 -8.78
N ARG A 78 -10.06 22.67 -7.73
CA ARG A 78 -10.04 23.44 -6.48
C ARG A 78 -8.67 23.46 -5.81
N TYR A 79 -7.96 22.34 -5.84
CA TYR A 79 -6.68 22.15 -5.14
C TYR A 79 -5.47 22.20 -6.07
N ASN A 80 -5.66 22.52 -7.35
CA ASN A 80 -4.60 22.56 -8.37
C ASN A 80 -3.72 21.29 -8.32
N ILE A 81 -4.37 20.13 -8.40
CA ILE A 81 -3.73 18.82 -8.25
C ILE A 81 -2.95 18.47 -9.54
N ASP A 82 -1.68 18.13 -9.40
CA ASP A 82 -0.79 17.67 -10.49
C ASP A 82 -0.39 16.20 -10.37
N SER A 83 -0.72 15.57 -9.24
CA SER A 83 -0.29 14.21 -8.94
C SER A 83 -1.32 13.43 -8.14
N CYS A 84 -1.36 12.11 -8.36
CA CYS A 84 -2.30 11.19 -7.73
C CYS A 84 -1.59 9.92 -7.23
N ILE A 85 -1.90 9.50 -5.99
CA ILE A 85 -1.55 8.20 -5.43
C ILE A 85 -2.83 7.39 -5.27
N HIS A 86 -2.91 6.25 -5.96
CA HIS A 86 -4.11 5.41 -6.00
C HIS A 86 -3.93 4.14 -5.15
N LEU A 87 -4.52 4.15 -3.96
CA LEU A 87 -4.50 3.04 -3.00
C LEU A 87 -5.83 2.29 -2.91
N ALA A 88 -6.92 2.88 -3.44
CA ALA A 88 -8.23 2.24 -3.37
C ALA A 88 -8.31 1.00 -4.25
N GLY A 89 -9.03 -0.01 -3.76
CA GLY A 89 -9.28 -1.25 -4.49
C GLY A 89 -9.76 -2.36 -3.58
N SER A 90 -10.33 -3.40 -4.20
CA SER A 90 -10.64 -4.66 -3.51
C SER A 90 -9.36 -5.48 -3.39
N SER A 91 -9.00 -5.94 -2.16
CA SER A 91 -7.70 -6.56 -1.87
C SER A 91 -7.75 -7.96 -1.25
N SER A 92 -8.93 -8.50 -0.95
CA SER A 92 -9.07 -9.82 -0.34
C SER A 92 -8.90 -10.93 -1.38
N VAL A 93 -7.78 -11.68 -1.31
CA VAL A 93 -7.52 -12.83 -2.20
C VAL A 93 -8.66 -13.84 -2.14
N GLY A 94 -9.08 -14.27 -0.94
CA GLY A 94 -10.16 -15.24 -0.78
C GLY A 94 -11.54 -14.77 -1.28
N ALA A 95 -11.83 -13.46 -1.21
CA ALA A 95 -13.05 -12.90 -1.79
C ALA A 95 -12.94 -12.81 -3.33
N SER A 96 -11.74 -12.63 -3.88
CA SER A 96 -11.54 -12.52 -5.32
C SER A 96 -11.85 -13.81 -6.09
N THR A 97 -11.61 -14.96 -5.47
CA THR A 97 -11.94 -16.26 -6.06
C THR A 97 -13.45 -16.52 -6.07
N LYS A 98 -14.19 -15.94 -5.12
CA LYS A 98 -15.65 -16.10 -5.02
C LYS A 98 -16.42 -15.11 -5.90
N ASN A 99 -15.89 -13.89 -6.11
CA ASN A 99 -16.53 -12.86 -6.90
C ASN A 99 -15.50 -12.07 -7.72
N PRO A 100 -14.94 -12.66 -8.80
CA PRO A 100 -13.93 -12.00 -9.63
C PRO A 100 -14.47 -10.74 -10.33
N ALA A 101 -15.75 -10.72 -10.74
CA ALA A 101 -16.36 -9.58 -11.42
C ALA A 101 -16.27 -8.28 -10.58
N LEU A 102 -16.46 -8.38 -9.26
CA LEU A 102 -16.33 -7.24 -8.35
C LEU A 102 -14.91 -6.67 -8.35
N PHE A 103 -13.89 -7.54 -8.44
CA PHE A 103 -12.49 -7.12 -8.46
C PHE A 103 -12.13 -6.43 -9.77
N TYR A 104 -12.54 -6.96 -10.91
CA TYR A 104 -12.33 -6.28 -12.19
C TYR A 104 -13.07 -4.94 -12.27
N LYS A 105 -14.31 -4.87 -11.78
CA LYS A 105 -15.07 -3.61 -11.73
C LYS A 105 -14.35 -2.57 -10.85
N ASN A 106 -14.01 -2.94 -9.62
CA ASN A 106 -13.45 -2.00 -8.64
C ASN A 106 -11.98 -1.65 -8.93
N ASN A 107 -11.17 -2.62 -9.40
CA ASN A 107 -9.74 -2.39 -9.56
C ASN A 107 -9.38 -1.95 -10.98
N VAL A 108 -10.03 -2.49 -12.03
CA VAL A 108 -9.67 -2.19 -13.40
C VAL A 108 -10.54 -1.07 -13.97
N ALA A 109 -11.86 -1.28 -14.05
CA ALA A 109 -12.74 -0.29 -14.69
C ALA A 109 -12.71 1.06 -13.94
N THR A 110 -12.69 1.06 -12.61
CA THR A 110 -12.58 2.30 -11.82
C THR A 110 -11.25 3.00 -12.05
N THR A 111 -10.14 2.25 -12.14
CA THR A 111 -8.83 2.87 -12.38
C THR A 111 -8.73 3.46 -13.79
N MET A 112 -9.29 2.81 -14.80
CA MET A 112 -9.37 3.37 -16.16
C MET A 112 -10.15 4.70 -16.17
N ALA A 113 -11.35 4.71 -15.57
CA ALA A 113 -12.14 5.95 -15.46
C ALA A 113 -11.41 7.05 -14.66
N LEU A 114 -10.64 6.68 -13.63
CA LEU A 114 -9.81 7.62 -12.89
C LEU A 114 -8.71 8.20 -13.78
N LEU A 115 -7.98 7.38 -14.52
CA LEU A 115 -6.92 7.81 -15.43
C LEU A 115 -7.46 8.78 -16.50
N ASP A 116 -8.61 8.49 -17.09
CA ASP A 116 -9.25 9.36 -18.09
C ASP A 116 -9.58 10.74 -17.47
N LYS A 117 -10.02 10.77 -16.21
CA LYS A 117 -10.28 12.02 -15.48
C LYS A 117 -8.99 12.79 -15.17
N LEU A 118 -7.94 12.09 -14.75
CA LEU A 118 -6.65 12.72 -14.46
C LEU A 118 -6.05 13.35 -15.72
N ILE A 119 -6.09 12.64 -16.86
CA ILE A 119 -5.60 13.14 -18.15
C ILE A 119 -6.41 14.37 -18.61
N ALA A 120 -7.74 14.30 -18.53
CA ALA A 120 -8.63 15.41 -18.91
C ALA A 120 -8.43 16.67 -18.04
N ASN A 121 -7.86 16.55 -16.86
CA ASN A 121 -7.55 17.64 -15.95
C ASN A 121 -6.04 17.94 -15.86
N ASP A 122 -5.23 17.46 -16.81
CA ASP A 122 -3.79 17.72 -16.92
C ASP A 122 -2.95 17.25 -15.72
N VAL A 123 -3.41 16.21 -15.01
CA VAL A 123 -2.64 15.57 -13.93
C VAL A 123 -1.60 14.65 -14.56
N LYS A 124 -0.32 14.91 -14.30
CA LYS A 124 0.82 14.28 -15.00
C LYS A 124 1.49 13.14 -14.25
N THR A 125 1.19 12.95 -12.98
CA THR A 125 1.91 12.01 -12.11
C THR A 125 0.93 11.04 -11.45
N PHE A 126 1.17 9.73 -11.64
CA PHE A 126 0.31 8.68 -11.09
C PHE A 126 1.12 7.58 -10.43
N VAL A 127 0.92 7.37 -9.12
CA VAL A 127 1.49 6.24 -8.36
C VAL A 127 0.39 5.25 -8.02
N PHE A 128 0.60 4.00 -8.37
CA PHE A 128 -0.38 2.92 -8.23
C PHE A 128 0.05 1.87 -7.22
N SER A 129 -0.84 1.51 -6.29
CA SER A 129 -0.65 0.37 -5.41
C SER A 129 -0.92 -0.94 -6.15
N SER A 130 0.14 -1.61 -6.59
CA SER A 130 0.11 -2.98 -7.07
C SER A 130 0.39 -3.97 -5.93
N THR A 131 0.74 -5.20 -6.23
CA THR A 131 0.81 -6.30 -5.25
C THR A 131 1.82 -7.37 -5.66
N ALA A 132 2.44 -8.04 -4.69
CA ALA A 132 3.22 -9.27 -4.91
C ALA A 132 2.37 -10.41 -5.49
N SER A 133 1.05 -10.38 -5.37
CA SER A 133 0.13 -11.38 -5.93
C SER A 133 0.10 -11.42 -7.46
N VAL A 134 0.83 -10.55 -8.15
CA VAL A 134 1.02 -10.60 -9.60
C VAL A 134 2.03 -11.67 -10.02
N TYR A 135 2.93 -12.08 -9.12
CA TYR A 135 3.97 -13.06 -9.42
C TYR A 135 3.43 -14.48 -9.48
N ALA A 136 4.10 -15.30 -10.31
CA ALA A 136 3.98 -16.75 -10.27
C ALA A 136 4.54 -17.33 -8.96
N ASP A 137 4.27 -18.60 -8.70
CA ASP A 137 5.06 -19.37 -7.75
C ASP A 137 6.51 -19.42 -8.24
N ASN A 138 7.45 -19.14 -7.37
CA ASN A 138 8.84 -18.87 -7.74
C ASN A 138 9.84 -19.80 -7.02
N ASP A 139 9.46 -21.02 -6.72
CA ASP A 139 10.33 -22.10 -6.22
C ASP A 139 11.36 -21.63 -5.17
N LEU A 140 10.90 -20.89 -4.15
CA LEU A 140 11.72 -20.39 -3.05
C LEU A 140 12.73 -19.28 -3.41
N ASN A 141 12.64 -18.69 -4.60
CA ASN A 141 13.50 -17.59 -5.01
C ASN A 141 12.88 -16.21 -4.66
N LYS A 142 13.72 -15.19 -4.67
CA LYS A 142 13.26 -13.80 -4.57
C LYS A 142 12.57 -13.39 -5.87
N CYS A 143 11.43 -12.68 -5.74
CA CYS A 143 10.76 -12.05 -6.87
C CYS A 143 11.47 -10.75 -7.24
N MET A 144 12.04 -10.69 -8.43
CA MET A 144 12.49 -9.45 -9.08
C MET A 144 11.33 -8.86 -9.91
N GLU A 145 11.39 -7.57 -10.26
CA GLU A 145 10.38 -6.95 -11.12
C GLU A 145 10.29 -7.59 -12.52
N THR A 146 11.37 -8.24 -12.95
CA THR A 146 11.45 -9.01 -14.20
C THR A 146 11.00 -10.47 -14.08
N SER A 147 10.69 -10.95 -12.87
CA SER A 147 10.19 -12.32 -12.66
C SER A 147 8.84 -12.52 -13.34
N PRO A 148 8.49 -13.78 -13.75
CA PRO A 148 7.22 -14.06 -14.39
C PRO A 148 6.02 -13.60 -13.57
N THR A 149 5.09 -12.90 -14.23
CA THR A 149 3.85 -12.42 -13.64
C THR A 149 2.70 -13.31 -14.11
N ILE A 150 2.39 -14.35 -13.32
CA ILE A 150 1.30 -15.32 -13.57
C ILE A 150 0.46 -15.40 -12.29
N PRO A 151 -0.46 -14.45 -12.09
CA PRO A 151 -1.25 -14.39 -10.86
C PRO A 151 -2.16 -15.61 -10.71
N SER A 152 -2.21 -16.19 -9.52
CA SER A 152 -3.03 -17.37 -9.19
C SER A 152 -4.47 -17.03 -8.79
N ASN A 153 -4.84 -15.75 -8.74
CA ASN A 153 -6.15 -15.31 -8.28
C ASN A 153 -6.60 -14.02 -8.98
N ALA A 154 -7.92 -13.74 -8.94
CA ALA A 154 -8.49 -12.60 -9.64
C ALA A 154 -8.05 -11.23 -9.06
N TYR A 155 -7.66 -11.17 -7.79
CA TYR A 155 -7.05 -9.94 -7.23
C TYR A 155 -5.72 -9.63 -7.91
N GLY A 156 -4.78 -10.59 -7.94
CA GLY A 156 -3.50 -10.42 -8.63
C GLY A 156 -3.68 -10.10 -10.12
N SER A 157 -4.58 -10.86 -10.80
CA SER A 157 -4.90 -10.62 -12.22
C SER A 157 -5.44 -9.21 -12.48
N SER A 158 -6.34 -8.71 -11.61
CA SER A 158 -6.87 -7.35 -11.75
C SER A 158 -5.81 -6.27 -11.56
N LYS A 159 -4.86 -6.47 -10.64
CA LYS A 159 -3.75 -5.53 -10.43
C LYS A 159 -2.76 -5.56 -11.59
N LEU A 160 -2.42 -6.75 -12.12
CA LEU A 160 -1.55 -6.90 -13.29
C LEU A 160 -2.17 -6.28 -14.55
N ALA A 161 -3.49 -6.44 -14.75
CA ALA A 161 -4.19 -5.77 -15.84
C ALA A 161 -4.05 -4.24 -15.77
N VAL A 162 -4.13 -3.65 -14.58
CA VAL A 162 -3.89 -2.21 -14.41
C VAL A 162 -2.44 -1.84 -14.70
N GLU A 163 -1.45 -2.64 -14.30
CA GLU A 163 -0.04 -2.38 -14.66
C GLU A 163 0.15 -2.31 -16.19
N SER A 164 -0.50 -3.21 -16.94
CA SER A 164 -0.46 -3.20 -18.39
C SER A 164 -1.12 -1.93 -18.97
N ILE A 165 -2.28 -1.54 -18.45
CA ILE A 165 -2.97 -0.29 -18.82
C ILE A 165 -2.08 0.92 -18.56
N LEU A 166 -1.45 1.02 -17.38
CA LEU A 166 -0.55 2.12 -17.03
C LEU A 166 0.63 2.25 -18.00
N LYS A 167 1.19 1.12 -18.42
CA LYS A 167 2.27 1.08 -19.41
C LYS A 167 1.83 1.63 -20.76
N ASP A 168 0.62 1.30 -21.20
CA ASP A 168 0.08 1.77 -22.47
C ASP A 168 -0.32 3.25 -22.38
N TYR A 169 -0.96 3.66 -21.28
CA TYR A 169 -1.33 5.05 -21.03
C TYR A 169 -0.11 5.98 -20.97
N SER A 170 0.97 5.55 -20.32
CA SER A 170 2.21 6.33 -20.24
C SER A 170 2.93 6.48 -21.59
N ARG A 171 2.63 5.63 -22.57
CA ARG A 171 3.13 5.73 -23.94
C ARG A 171 2.27 6.61 -24.83
N ALA A 172 0.95 6.54 -24.62
CA ALA A 172 -0.03 7.20 -25.49
C ALA A 172 -0.36 8.62 -25.02
N TYR A 173 -0.29 8.88 -23.72
CA TYR A 173 -0.70 10.14 -23.10
C TYR A 173 0.45 10.75 -22.31
N ASP A 174 0.40 12.05 -22.05
CA ASP A 174 1.41 12.76 -21.24
C ASP A 174 1.16 12.55 -19.75
N ILE A 175 1.23 11.28 -19.30
CA ILE A 175 1.12 10.89 -17.90
C ILE A 175 2.26 9.93 -17.51
N ASN A 176 2.93 10.23 -16.40
CA ASN A 176 3.98 9.39 -15.85
C ASN A 176 3.36 8.43 -14.83
N CYS A 177 3.72 7.16 -14.88
CA CYS A 177 3.12 6.14 -14.03
C CYS A 177 4.17 5.31 -13.31
N VAL A 178 3.99 5.10 -12.00
CA VAL A 178 4.77 4.15 -11.20
C VAL A 178 3.84 3.17 -10.53
N ALA A 179 4.12 1.86 -10.67
CA ALA A 179 3.43 0.80 -9.95
C ALA A 179 4.32 0.28 -8.81
N LEU A 180 3.78 0.23 -7.60
CA LEU A 180 4.46 -0.30 -6.42
C LEU A 180 3.85 -1.65 -6.03
N ARG A 181 4.61 -2.75 -6.21
CA ARG A 181 4.19 -4.10 -5.84
C ARG A 181 4.45 -4.32 -4.36
N TYR A 182 3.44 -4.06 -3.53
CA TYR A 182 3.56 -4.27 -2.09
C TYR A 182 3.55 -5.74 -1.74
N PHE A 183 4.49 -6.13 -0.86
CA PHE A 183 4.47 -7.41 -0.15
C PHE A 183 3.56 -7.31 1.08
N ASN A 184 3.82 -8.03 2.15
CA ASN A 184 2.90 -8.09 3.29
C ASN A 184 3.03 -6.85 4.18
N VAL A 185 2.20 -5.83 3.93
CA VAL A 185 2.24 -4.58 4.70
C VAL A 185 1.64 -4.78 6.09
N SER A 186 2.39 -4.44 7.14
CA SER A 186 1.99 -4.60 8.56
C SER A 186 2.55 -3.49 9.45
N GLY A 187 2.17 -3.48 10.74
CA GLY A 187 2.60 -2.46 11.70
C GLY A 187 1.81 -1.16 11.63
N TYR A 188 2.12 -0.24 12.54
CA TYR A 188 1.38 1.04 12.69
C TYR A 188 2.33 2.20 13.06
N ASP A 189 1.94 3.43 12.71
CA ASP A 189 2.57 4.65 13.24
C ASP A 189 2.07 4.90 14.68
N VAL A 190 2.86 4.49 15.64
CA VAL A 190 2.55 4.63 17.07
C VAL A 190 2.65 6.06 17.60
N GLU A 191 3.06 7.01 16.77
CA GLU A 191 3.06 8.44 17.05
C GLU A 191 1.78 9.15 16.51
N ALA A 192 0.93 8.40 15.83
CA ALA A 192 -0.29 8.94 15.27
C ALA A 192 -1.44 8.93 16.30
N ASP A 193 -2.37 9.89 16.17
CA ASP A 193 -3.65 9.82 16.86
C ASP A 193 -4.45 8.61 16.29
N PRO A 194 -4.91 7.68 17.15
CA PRO A 194 -5.76 6.56 16.73
C PRO A 194 -6.99 6.96 15.91
N LYS A 195 -7.51 8.18 16.12
CA LYS A 195 -8.65 8.71 15.36
C LYS A 195 -8.32 9.00 13.89
N GLN A 196 -7.03 9.13 13.56
CA GLN A 196 -6.55 9.42 12.20
C GLN A 196 -6.17 8.17 11.42
N ILE A 197 -5.95 7.02 12.08
CA ILE A 197 -5.43 5.81 11.48
C ILE A 197 -6.50 4.72 11.40
N ARG A 198 -6.63 4.11 10.22
CA ARG A 198 -7.52 2.97 10.00
C ARG A 198 -6.90 1.71 10.61
N TYR A 199 -7.51 1.20 11.68
CA TYR A 199 -7.23 -0.14 12.19
C TYR A 199 -7.80 -1.21 11.24
N GLN A 200 -7.02 -2.26 10.97
CA GLN A 200 -7.40 -3.32 10.04
C GLN A 200 -7.10 -4.70 10.66
N PRO A 201 -8.01 -5.26 11.46
CA PRO A 201 -7.80 -6.45 12.30
C PRO A 201 -7.73 -7.77 11.52
N ASN A 202 -7.78 -7.76 10.19
CA ASN A 202 -7.82 -8.97 9.36
C ASN A 202 -6.45 -9.36 8.79
N LYS A 203 -5.36 -8.78 9.28
CA LYS A 203 -3.99 -9.15 8.92
C LYS A 203 -3.45 -10.16 9.91
N LEU A 204 -2.54 -11.04 9.45
CA LEU A 204 -2.02 -12.14 10.26
C LEU A 204 -1.52 -11.70 11.65
N ILE A 205 -0.67 -10.68 11.71
CA ILE A 205 -0.11 -10.18 12.97
C ILE A 205 -1.22 -9.65 13.89
N ASP A 206 -2.16 -8.86 13.36
CA ASP A 206 -3.27 -8.32 14.14
C ASP A 206 -4.22 -9.43 14.65
N ILE A 207 -4.46 -10.47 13.83
CA ILE A 207 -5.25 -11.64 14.23
C ILE A 207 -4.56 -12.40 15.38
N ILE A 208 -3.25 -12.62 15.31
CA ILE A 208 -2.49 -13.29 16.37
C ILE A 208 -2.57 -12.48 17.67
N ILE A 209 -2.38 -11.16 17.60
CA ILE A 209 -2.44 -10.26 18.77
C ILE A 209 -3.85 -10.29 19.39
N ASP A 210 -4.90 -10.16 18.57
CA ASP A 210 -6.30 -10.19 19.04
C ASP A 210 -6.66 -11.55 19.67
N THR A 211 -6.21 -12.65 19.05
CA THR A 211 -6.39 -14.01 19.56
C THR A 211 -5.71 -14.20 20.92
N ALA A 212 -4.47 -13.67 21.06
CA ALA A 212 -3.72 -13.71 22.31
C ALA A 212 -4.42 -12.95 23.44
N HIS A 213 -4.87 -11.73 23.18
CA HIS A 213 -5.60 -10.91 24.17
C HIS A 213 -6.94 -11.54 24.61
N LYS A 214 -7.59 -12.27 23.71
CA LYS A 214 -8.84 -12.99 24.00
C LYS A 214 -8.63 -14.38 24.63
N ASN A 215 -7.39 -14.78 24.90
CA ASN A 215 -7.03 -16.13 25.38
C ASN A 215 -7.61 -17.26 24.50
N GLN A 216 -7.73 -17.04 23.19
CA GLN A 216 -8.22 -17.99 22.22
C GLN A 216 -7.07 -18.81 21.62
N THR A 217 -7.41 -19.91 20.92
CA THR A 217 -6.42 -20.73 20.20
C THR A 217 -6.24 -20.21 18.79
N PHE A 218 -5.00 -19.90 18.41
CA PHE A 218 -4.65 -19.48 17.07
C PHE A 218 -4.44 -20.70 16.15
N LYS A 219 -5.08 -20.71 14.98
CA LYS A 219 -4.97 -21.78 13.98
C LYS A 219 -3.85 -21.51 12.99
N ILE A 220 -2.91 -22.46 12.93
CA ILE A 220 -1.81 -22.48 11.94
C ILE A 220 -2.27 -23.37 10.79
N PHE A 221 -2.46 -22.79 9.60
CA PHE A 221 -2.98 -23.51 8.43
C PHE A 221 -1.84 -24.18 7.66
N GLY A 222 -1.59 -25.48 8.00
CA GLY A 222 -0.50 -26.29 7.43
C GLY A 222 0.86 -26.04 8.08
N ASN A 223 1.64 -27.14 8.17
CA ASN A 223 2.99 -27.15 8.71
C ASN A 223 3.92 -28.07 7.90
N THR A 224 3.59 -28.33 6.64
CA THR A 224 4.30 -29.24 5.75
C THR A 224 4.89 -28.57 4.52
N HIS A 225 4.92 -27.23 4.50
CA HIS A 225 5.59 -26.49 3.43
C HIS A 225 7.10 -26.76 3.44
N PRO A 226 7.79 -26.70 2.28
CA PRO A 226 9.24 -26.91 2.18
C PRO A 226 10.01 -25.68 2.70
N THR A 227 9.80 -25.34 3.97
CA THR A 227 10.39 -24.21 4.68
C THR A 227 11.03 -24.69 5.97
N LYS A 228 11.81 -23.85 6.66
CA LYS A 228 12.58 -24.26 7.85
C LYS A 228 11.75 -24.81 9.01
N ASP A 229 10.48 -24.42 9.14
CA ASP A 229 9.58 -24.84 10.21
C ASP A 229 8.24 -25.40 9.69
N GLY A 230 8.14 -25.62 8.39
CA GLY A 230 6.96 -26.16 7.73
C GLY A 230 5.84 -25.14 7.50
N THR A 231 5.96 -23.90 7.98
CA THR A 231 4.95 -22.85 7.75
C THR A 231 5.35 -21.95 6.59
N CYS A 232 4.38 -21.22 6.01
CA CYS A 232 4.64 -20.32 4.88
C CYS A 232 5.65 -19.24 5.23
N VAL A 233 6.50 -18.90 4.25
CA VAL A 233 7.39 -17.73 4.30
C VAL A 233 6.78 -16.56 3.56
N ARG A 234 6.81 -15.39 4.20
CA ARG A 234 6.37 -14.12 3.62
C ARG A 234 7.41 -13.02 3.86
N ASP A 235 7.33 -11.99 3.04
CA ASP A 235 8.07 -10.75 3.19
C ASP A 235 7.17 -9.71 3.86
N TYR A 236 7.50 -9.31 5.08
CA TYR A 236 6.74 -8.30 5.82
C TYR A 236 7.44 -6.96 5.73
N VAL A 237 6.69 -5.93 5.34
CA VAL A 237 7.15 -4.55 5.26
C VAL A 237 6.31 -3.66 6.17
N HIS A 238 6.97 -2.77 6.89
CA HIS A 238 6.28 -1.85 7.79
C HIS A 238 5.51 -0.79 7.00
N VAL A 239 4.27 -0.48 7.41
CA VAL A 239 3.42 0.49 6.71
C VAL A 239 4.07 1.87 6.56
N MET A 240 4.93 2.28 7.48
CA MET A 240 5.67 3.54 7.41
C MET A 240 6.76 3.53 6.34
N ASP A 241 7.44 2.38 6.14
CA ASP A 241 8.39 2.23 5.04
C ASP A 241 7.65 2.22 3.69
N VAL A 242 6.43 1.65 3.63
CA VAL A 242 5.56 1.74 2.44
C VAL A 242 5.12 3.17 2.17
N ALA A 243 4.76 3.94 3.19
CA ALA A 243 4.41 5.35 3.03
C ALA A 243 5.59 6.17 2.48
N GLU A 244 6.81 5.93 2.98
CA GLU A 244 8.03 6.54 2.45
C GLU A 244 8.29 6.15 1.00
N ALA A 245 8.14 4.85 0.65
CA ALA A 245 8.28 4.37 -0.73
C ALA A 245 7.32 5.09 -1.69
N ASN A 246 6.07 5.36 -1.27
CA ASN A 246 5.11 6.10 -2.08
C ASN A 246 5.57 7.55 -2.33
N ILE A 247 6.14 8.22 -1.34
CA ILE A 247 6.65 9.60 -1.49
C ILE A 247 7.86 9.62 -2.43
N LYS A 248 8.79 8.67 -2.26
CA LYS A 248 9.96 8.55 -3.15
C LYS A 248 9.54 8.21 -4.59
N ALA A 249 8.57 7.31 -4.76
CA ALA A 249 8.00 7.00 -6.06
C ALA A 249 7.26 8.19 -6.69
N LEU A 250 6.54 8.99 -5.90
CA LEU A 250 5.90 10.23 -6.36
C LEU A 250 6.93 11.21 -6.93
N ASN A 251 8.03 11.44 -6.20
CA ASN A 251 9.09 12.35 -6.63
C ASN A 251 9.79 11.81 -7.89
N TYR A 252 10.16 10.52 -7.89
CA TYR A 252 10.72 9.88 -9.08
C TYR A 252 9.81 10.02 -10.31
N CYS A 253 8.51 9.78 -10.14
CA CYS A 253 7.51 9.84 -11.21
C CYS A 253 7.35 11.25 -11.80
N ARG A 254 7.53 12.31 -10.99
CA ARG A 254 7.49 13.70 -11.47
C ARG A 254 8.65 14.02 -12.42
N ASP A 255 9.82 13.48 -12.13
CA ASP A 255 11.06 13.80 -12.85
C ASP A 255 11.31 12.88 -14.06
N ASN A 256 10.63 11.74 -14.13
CA ASN A 256 10.89 10.70 -15.13
C ASN A 256 9.64 10.37 -15.95
N LYS A 257 9.69 10.68 -17.24
CA LYS A 257 8.61 10.40 -18.23
C LYS A 257 8.62 8.94 -18.66
N LYS A 258 8.17 8.03 -17.80
CA LYS A 258 8.11 6.58 -18.11
C LYS A 258 7.11 5.88 -17.21
N TYR A 259 6.75 4.66 -17.63
CA TYR A 259 6.18 3.66 -16.74
C TYR A 259 7.31 2.87 -16.06
N GLU A 260 7.25 2.80 -14.75
CA GLU A 260 8.15 1.98 -13.95
C GLU A 260 7.40 1.15 -12.90
N VAL A 261 8.01 0.02 -12.51
CA VAL A 261 7.48 -0.85 -11.46
C VAL A 261 8.57 -1.14 -10.44
N PHE A 262 8.20 -1.17 -9.14
CA PHE A 262 9.12 -1.45 -8.04
C PHE A 262 8.51 -2.42 -7.03
N ASN A 263 9.31 -3.34 -6.53
CA ASN A 263 8.98 -4.18 -5.38
C ASN A 263 9.16 -3.40 -4.08
N ILE A 264 8.15 -3.44 -3.23
CA ILE A 264 8.16 -2.80 -1.91
C ILE A 264 7.91 -3.87 -0.85
N GLY A 265 9.01 -4.41 -0.33
CA GLY A 265 9.10 -5.42 0.71
C GLY A 265 10.29 -5.12 1.63
N SER A 266 10.63 -6.04 2.51
CA SER A 266 11.84 -5.94 3.34
C SER A 266 13.03 -6.69 2.74
N GLY A 267 12.76 -7.68 1.90
CA GLY A 267 13.75 -8.66 1.42
C GLY A 267 14.15 -9.67 2.49
N ILE A 268 13.44 -9.72 3.62
CA ILE A 268 13.72 -10.61 4.77
C ILE A 268 12.65 -11.71 4.82
N PRO A 269 13.05 -13.00 4.66
CA PRO A 269 12.11 -14.10 4.76
C PRO A 269 11.67 -14.31 6.22
N THR A 270 10.35 -14.32 6.45
CA THR A 270 9.78 -14.52 7.78
C THR A 270 8.70 -15.60 7.72
N THR A 271 8.80 -16.63 8.56
CA THR A 271 7.80 -17.70 8.65
C THR A 271 6.63 -17.28 9.56
N ASN A 272 5.48 -17.97 9.42
CA ASN A 272 4.36 -17.73 10.33
C ASN A 272 4.70 -18.07 11.79
N MET A 273 5.54 -19.09 12.03
CA MET A 273 6.00 -19.44 13.37
C MET A 273 6.91 -18.37 13.98
N GLU A 274 7.77 -17.75 13.17
CA GLU A 274 8.59 -16.63 13.67
C GLU A 274 7.75 -15.45 14.12
N ILE A 275 6.64 -15.16 13.41
CA ILE A 275 5.70 -14.12 13.82
C ILE A 275 5.02 -14.48 15.14
N ILE A 276 4.53 -15.73 15.28
CA ILE A 276 3.91 -16.21 16.52
C ILE A 276 4.89 -16.08 17.69
N ASN A 277 6.12 -16.54 17.49
CA ASN A 277 7.17 -16.46 18.50
C ASN A 277 7.48 -15.01 18.90
N GLU A 278 7.51 -14.10 17.92
CA GLU A 278 7.74 -12.69 18.20
C GLU A 278 6.58 -12.07 18.99
N VAL A 279 5.32 -12.36 18.63
CA VAL A 279 4.15 -11.90 19.41
C VAL A 279 4.18 -12.47 20.82
N GLN A 280 4.59 -13.73 21.00
CA GLN A 280 4.74 -14.36 22.33
C GLN A 280 5.77 -13.66 23.21
N ARG A 281 6.83 -13.07 22.65
CA ARG A 281 7.80 -12.25 23.42
C ARG A 281 7.15 -11.02 24.06
N HIS A 282 6.11 -10.47 23.45
CA HIS A 282 5.40 -9.29 23.94
C HIS A 282 4.20 -9.62 24.85
N LEU A 283 3.47 -10.71 24.55
CA LEU A 283 2.17 -11.00 25.18
C LEU A 283 2.16 -12.29 26.02
N GLY A 284 3.27 -13.02 26.07
CA GLY A 284 3.33 -14.33 26.73
C GLY A 284 2.85 -15.45 25.80
N LYS A 285 2.67 -16.65 26.37
CA LYS A 285 2.33 -17.86 25.63
C LYS A 285 0.98 -17.74 24.89
N ILE A 286 0.97 -18.10 23.64
CA ILE A 286 -0.21 -18.18 22.77
C ILE A 286 -0.56 -19.64 22.55
N ASN A 287 -1.81 -20.02 22.77
CA ASN A 287 -2.28 -21.36 22.42
C ASN A 287 -2.40 -21.48 20.90
N THR A 288 -1.79 -22.51 20.34
CA THR A 288 -1.81 -22.77 18.90
C THR A 288 -2.28 -24.18 18.60
N GLU A 289 -2.96 -24.37 17.46
CA GLU A 289 -3.30 -25.67 16.89
C GLU A 289 -2.98 -25.70 15.39
N ILE A 290 -2.60 -26.85 14.88
CA ILE A 290 -2.40 -27.07 13.43
C ILE A 290 -3.77 -27.38 12.83
N ALA A 291 -4.13 -26.67 11.78
CA ALA A 291 -5.33 -26.88 10.97
C ALA A 291 -4.93 -27.31 9.55
N ASP A 292 -5.90 -27.77 8.77
CA ASP A 292 -5.69 -28.17 7.38
C ASP A 292 -5.02 -27.06 6.57
N ALA A 293 -4.06 -27.45 5.74
CA ALA A 293 -3.34 -26.52 4.87
C ALA A 293 -4.29 -25.82 3.89
N ARG A 294 -4.06 -24.54 3.67
CA ARG A 294 -4.72 -23.78 2.62
C ARG A 294 -3.93 -23.90 1.31
N ASN A 295 -4.64 -23.74 0.20
CA ASN A 295 -3.97 -23.62 -1.10
C ASN A 295 -3.36 -22.22 -1.22
N GLU A 296 -2.12 -22.08 -0.77
CA GLU A 296 -1.36 -20.83 -0.80
C GLU A 296 0.13 -21.10 -1.12
N LEU A 297 0.81 -20.10 -1.63
CA LEU A 297 2.23 -20.17 -1.94
C LEU A 297 3.04 -20.48 -0.67
N SER A 298 3.98 -21.41 -0.77
CA SER A 298 4.91 -21.72 0.33
C SER A 298 5.87 -20.57 0.61
N TYR A 299 6.21 -19.77 -0.41
CA TYR A 299 7.24 -18.75 -0.34
C TYR A 299 6.87 -17.51 -1.15
N SER A 300 7.05 -16.32 -0.57
CA SER A 300 6.89 -15.04 -1.26
C SER A 300 7.86 -14.02 -0.64
N LEU A 301 8.92 -13.67 -1.38
CA LEU A 301 10.00 -12.79 -0.92
C LEU A 301 10.38 -11.82 -2.03
N SER A 302 10.55 -10.54 -1.70
CA SER A 302 10.97 -9.52 -2.66
C SER A 302 12.49 -9.47 -2.85
N ASP A 303 12.92 -9.19 -4.07
CA ASP A 303 14.16 -8.47 -4.32
C ASP A 303 13.83 -6.97 -4.37
N ILE A 304 14.51 -6.18 -3.56
CA ILE A 304 14.29 -4.72 -3.43
C ILE A 304 15.46 -3.90 -4.00
N THR A 305 16.36 -4.55 -4.72
CA THR A 305 17.56 -3.89 -5.26
C THR A 305 17.19 -2.70 -6.15
N LYS A 306 16.21 -2.86 -7.04
CA LYS A 306 15.75 -1.77 -7.93
C LYS A 306 15.20 -0.57 -7.15
N ALA A 307 14.41 -0.80 -6.09
CA ALA A 307 13.90 0.28 -5.26
C ALA A 307 15.02 1.01 -4.50
N LYS A 308 16.04 0.28 -4.03
CA LYS A 308 17.22 0.87 -3.39
C LYS A 308 18.01 1.75 -4.35
N GLU A 309 18.32 1.24 -5.54
CA GLU A 309 19.20 1.93 -6.50
C GLU A 309 18.53 3.10 -7.19
N ILE A 310 17.24 2.98 -7.54
CA ILE A 310 16.54 3.98 -8.36
C ILE A 310 15.74 4.96 -7.51
N LEU A 311 15.03 4.48 -6.47
CA LEU A 311 14.24 5.35 -5.59
C LEU A 311 15.04 5.85 -4.39
N ASP A 312 16.28 5.38 -4.18
CA ASP A 312 17.04 5.62 -2.95
C ASP A 312 16.18 5.25 -1.71
N TRP A 313 15.45 4.12 -1.80
CA TRP A 313 14.56 3.66 -0.74
C TRP A 313 15.08 2.38 -0.08
N THR A 314 15.17 2.41 1.23
CA THR A 314 15.55 1.24 2.04
C THR A 314 14.61 1.13 3.24
N PRO A 315 13.99 -0.04 3.49
CA PRO A 315 13.11 -0.22 4.64
C PRO A 315 13.92 -0.17 5.95
N THR A 316 13.56 0.73 6.85
CA THR A 316 14.27 0.94 8.14
C THR A 316 13.48 0.45 9.34
N LYS A 317 12.18 0.20 9.17
CA LYS A 317 11.24 -0.21 10.22
C LYS A 317 10.70 -1.63 10.01
N SER A 318 11.16 -2.35 8.99
CA SER A 318 10.56 -3.60 8.52
C SER A 318 11.19 -4.88 9.09
N SER A 319 11.98 -4.80 10.18
CA SER A 319 12.32 -6.00 10.94
C SER A 319 11.09 -6.49 11.71
N ILE A 320 10.96 -7.82 11.87
CA ILE A 320 9.73 -8.41 12.44
C ILE A 320 9.48 -7.94 13.88
N ASP A 321 10.53 -7.74 14.69
CA ASP A 321 10.45 -7.21 16.03
C ASP A 321 9.82 -5.80 16.05
N LYS A 322 10.24 -4.89 15.16
CA LYS A 322 9.68 -3.54 15.04
C LYS A 322 8.23 -3.56 14.58
N ILE A 323 7.92 -4.39 13.59
CA ILE A 323 6.55 -4.53 13.06
C ILE A 323 5.62 -5.02 14.18
N VAL A 324 5.99 -6.10 14.88
CA VAL A 324 5.18 -6.68 15.97
C VAL A 324 5.07 -5.71 17.14
N ALA A 325 6.19 -5.10 17.57
CA ALA A 325 6.17 -4.11 18.65
C ALA A 325 5.20 -2.96 18.35
N SER A 326 5.22 -2.43 17.12
CA SER A 326 4.31 -1.36 16.73
C SER A 326 2.84 -1.81 16.72
N ALA A 327 2.56 -3.03 16.27
CA ALA A 327 1.21 -3.59 16.23
C ALA A 327 0.66 -3.85 17.64
N VAL A 328 1.46 -4.42 18.55
CA VAL A 328 1.08 -4.63 19.96
C VAL A 328 0.82 -3.30 20.65
N LYS A 329 1.74 -2.32 20.49
CA LYS A 329 1.56 -0.99 21.05
C LYS A 329 0.28 -0.33 20.55
N TRP A 330 0.01 -0.43 19.23
CA TRP A 330 -1.21 0.10 18.61
C TRP A 330 -2.47 -0.56 19.14
N TYR A 331 -2.48 -1.88 19.25
CA TYR A 331 -3.60 -2.63 19.85
C TYR A 331 -3.91 -2.12 21.25
N ASN A 332 -2.90 -2.00 22.11
CA ASN A 332 -3.06 -1.51 23.47
C ASN A 332 -3.57 -0.06 23.53
N MET A 333 -3.17 0.81 22.58
CA MET A 333 -3.68 2.19 22.52
C MET A 333 -5.16 2.27 22.14
N THR A 334 -5.61 1.35 21.27
CA THR A 334 -6.97 1.41 20.69
C THR A 334 -8.00 0.62 21.49
N HIS A 335 -7.57 -0.38 22.30
CA HIS A 335 -8.46 -1.29 23.04
C HIS A 335 -8.42 -1.08 24.56
N LYS A 336 -7.69 -0.08 25.08
CA LYS A 336 -7.63 0.21 26.55
C LYS A 336 -8.96 0.65 27.18
N LYS A 337 -10.02 0.85 26.41
CA LYS A 337 -11.33 1.31 26.93
C LYS A 337 -12.29 0.19 27.38
N GLU A 338 -11.92 -1.08 27.21
CA GLU A 338 -12.79 -2.22 27.55
C GLU A 338 -12.41 -2.93 28.87
N ILE A 339 -11.44 -2.42 29.61
CA ILE A 339 -10.93 -3.03 30.86
C ILE A 339 -11.16 -2.10 32.07
N GLN A 340 -12.25 -1.32 32.06
CA GLN A 340 -12.71 -0.59 33.28
C GLN A 340 -14.17 -0.89 33.56
#